data_54cddea56ad175d4ea427afea82c7c1f
#
_entry.id   54cddea56ad175d4ea427afea82c7c1f
#
_cell.length_a   1.000
_cell.length_b   1.000
_cell.length_c   1.000
_cell.angle_alpha   90.00
_cell.angle_beta   90.00
_cell.angle_gamma   90.00
#
_symmetry.space_group_name_H-M   'P 1'
#
loop_
_entity.id
_entity.type
_entity.pdbx_description
1 polymer ?
#
loop_
_entity_poly.entity_id
_entity_poly.type
_entity_poly.pdbx_seq_one_letter_code
_entity_poly.pdbx_strand_id
1 'polypeptide(L)'
;MIVPIKRTLITIGLMLAVTLPAFSLSGNPVLPGFHADPEILYSNRTKKYYIYSTTDGQPGWGGWYFTVFSSVDLKNWKDEGTMLDLKSDQVPWANGNAWAPCMEEKLIGGKYKYFFYYSGNPNAGGGKQIGVATSDSPTGPFVDLGHPIVTDSPTGNGQQIDVDVFTDPVSGKS
;
A
#
# COMPACT_ATOMS: atom_id res chain seq x y z
N MET A 1 69.55 -32.56 -44.83
CA MET A 1 69.24 -32.51 -43.36
C MET A 1 68.03 -31.61 -43.17
N ILE A 2 66.85 -32.21 -43.03
CA ILE A 2 65.59 -31.46 -42.96
C ILE A 2 65.21 -31.43 -41.47
N VAL A 3 65.08 -30.21 -40.87
CA VAL A 3 64.73 -30.03 -39.50
C VAL A 3 63.20 -29.88 -39.41
N PRO A 4 62.48 -30.67 -38.58
CA PRO A 4 61.06 -30.58 -38.49
C PRO A 4 60.63 -29.39 -37.58
N ILE A 5 59.75 -28.49 -38.09
CA ILE A 5 59.20 -27.42 -37.38
C ILE A 5 58.03 -27.97 -36.50
N LYS A 6 58.24 -27.91 -35.15
CA LYS A 6 57.16 -28.22 -34.20
C LYS A 6 56.08 -27.08 -34.20
N ARG A 7 54.88 -27.36 -34.67
CA ARG A 7 53.75 -26.45 -34.54
C ARG A 7 53.16 -26.61 -33.14
N THR A 8 53.34 -25.60 -32.31
CA THR A 8 52.67 -25.50 -31.02
C THR A 8 51.24 -24.97 -31.24
N LEU A 9 50.25 -25.80 -31.03
CA LEU A 9 48.84 -25.37 -31.01
C LEU A 9 48.57 -24.67 -29.69
N ILE A 10 48.32 -23.36 -29.76
CA ILE A 10 47.82 -22.58 -28.62
C ILE A 10 46.30 -22.69 -28.65
N THR A 11 45.75 -23.44 -27.70
CA THR A 11 44.30 -23.50 -27.48
C THR A 11 43.90 -22.28 -26.66
N ILE A 12 43.27 -21.32 -27.32
CA ILE A 12 42.66 -20.16 -26.63
C ILE A 12 41.29 -20.64 -26.08
N GLY A 13 41.26 -20.89 -24.77
CA GLY A 13 40.00 -21.15 -24.08
C GLY A 13 39.17 -19.86 -23.97
N LEU A 14 38.09 -19.80 -24.71
CA LEU A 14 37.12 -18.72 -24.61
C LEU A 14 36.34 -18.92 -23.31
N MET A 15 36.69 -18.18 -22.22
CA MET A 15 35.85 -18.12 -21.02
C MET A 15 34.58 -17.31 -21.33
N LEU A 16 33.47 -18.01 -21.47
CA LEU A 16 32.14 -17.40 -21.54
C LEU A 16 31.78 -16.90 -20.14
N ALA A 17 31.95 -15.59 -19.89
CA ALA A 17 31.47 -14.97 -18.66
C ALA A 17 29.96 -14.94 -18.70
N VAL A 18 29.30 -15.87 -18.02
CA VAL A 18 27.86 -15.82 -17.78
C VAL A 18 27.62 -14.74 -16.72
N THR A 19 27.22 -13.56 -17.15
CA THR A 19 26.72 -12.52 -16.23
C THR A 19 25.35 -12.97 -15.74
N LEU A 20 25.31 -13.60 -14.58
CA LEU A 20 24.04 -13.80 -13.88
C LEU A 20 23.53 -12.42 -13.45
N PRO A 21 22.23 -12.11 -13.68
CA PRO A 21 21.67 -10.89 -13.13
C PRO A 21 21.83 -10.94 -11.60
N ALA A 22 22.52 -9.95 -11.05
CA ALA A 22 22.58 -9.76 -9.61
C ALA A 22 21.18 -9.33 -9.16
N PHE A 23 20.36 -10.29 -8.71
CA PHE A 23 19.15 -9.95 -8.00
C PHE A 23 19.56 -9.20 -6.74
N SER A 24 19.07 -7.98 -6.60
CA SER A 24 19.27 -7.19 -5.40
C SER A 24 18.78 -7.99 -4.20
N LEU A 25 19.67 -8.31 -3.27
CA LEU A 25 19.30 -8.94 -1.99
C LEU A 25 18.55 -7.99 -1.05
N SER A 26 18.20 -6.79 -1.53
CA SER A 26 17.48 -5.77 -0.75
C SER A 26 16.04 -6.16 -0.45
N GLY A 27 15.44 -7.14 -1.16
CA GLY A 27 14.03 -7.50 -1.03
C GLY A 27 13.05 -6.47 -1.62
N ASN A 28 13.56 -5.45 -2.33
CA ASN A 28 12.74 -4.45 -3.01
C ASN A 28 12.58 -4.75 -4.51
N PRO A 29 11.40 -4.50 -5.10
CA PRO A 29 10.17 -4.09 -4.42
C PRO A 29 9.60 -5.21 -3.54
N VAL A 30 9.04 -4.86 -2.37
CA VAL A 30 8.48 -5.84 -1.42
C VAL A 30 7.13 -6.40 -1.88
N LEU A 31 6.41 -5.66 -2.72
CA LEU A 31 5.14 -6.07 -3.34
C LEU A 31 5.26 -6.02 -4.87
N PRO A 32 4.66 -6.96 -5.59
CA PRO A 32 4.57 -6.91 -7.05
C PRO A 32 3.48 -5.91 -7.47
N GLY A 33 3.71 -5.16 -8.57
CA GLY A 33 2.73 -4.24 -9.14
C GLY A 33 2.94 -2.78 -8.72
N PHE A 34 1.86 -2.01 -8.75
CA PHE A 34 1.86 -0.57 -8.50
C PHE A 34 1.12 -0.28 -7.19
N HIS A 35 1.83 0.31 -6.24
CA HIS A 35 1.33 0.60 -4.89
C HIS A 35 1.86 1.97 -4.46
N ALA A 36 1.14 3.04 -4.81
CA ALA A 36 1.50 4.38 -4.37
C ALA A 36 1.06 4.65 -2.93
N ASP A 37 1.66 5.66 -2.34
CA ASP A 37 1.30 6.20 -1.02
C ASP A 37 1.11 5.10 0.05
N PRO A 38 2.08 4.17 0.19
CA PRO A 38 1.90 3.04 1.08
C PRO A 38 1.99 3.47 2.55
N GLU A 39 0.97 3.11 3.31
CA GLU A 39 0.96 3.17 4.77
C GLU A 39 1.33 1.81 5.35
N ILE A 40 2.17 1.79 6.38
CA ILE A 40 2.56 0.58 7.09
C ILE A 40 2.15 0.63 8.55
N LEU A 41 1.41 -0.39 8.99
CA LEU A 41 1.00 -0.58 10.37
C LEU A 41 1.67 -1.82 10.96
N TYR A 42 2.26 -1.71 12.15
CA TYR A 42 2.52 -2.88 13.00
C TYR A 42 1.36 -3.04 13.99
N SER A 43 0.60 -4.12 13.87
CA SER A 43 -0.52 -4.37 14.78
C SER A 43 -0.06 -5.02 16.08
N ASN A 44 -0.31 -4.35 17.20
CA ASN A 44 -0.06 -4.90 18.54
C ASN A 44 -0.95 -6.08 18.86
N ARG A 45 -2.14 -6.14 18.26
CA ARG A 45 -3.07 -7.26 18.42
C ARG A 45 -2.56 -8.53 17.74
N THR A 46 -2.16 -8.42 16.47
CA THR A 46 -1.85 -9.60 15.65
C THR A 46 -0.36 -9.93 15.61
N LYS A 47 0.50 -9.01 16.05
CA LYS A 47 1.97 -9.08 15.95
C LYS A 47 2.45 -9.26 14.51
N LYS A 48 1.77 -8.60 13.57
CA LYS A 48 2.08 -8.58 12.15
C LYS A 48 2.19 -7.15 11.63
N TYR A 49 2.87 -7.02 10.51
CA TYR A 49 2.90 -5.81 9.70
C TYR A 49 1.81 -5.87 8.64
N TYR A 50 1.24 -4.73 8.31
CA TYR A 50 0.25 -4.57 7.26
C TYR A 50 0.64 -3.40 6.37
N ILE A 51 0.49 -3.55 5.05
CA ILE A 51 0.63 -2.46 4.08
C ILE A 51 -0.74 -2.20 3.47
N TYR A 52 -1.10 -0.93 3.46
CA TYR A 52 -2.26 -0.35 2.78
C TYR A 52 -1.76 0.64 1.75
N SER A 53 -2.33 0.65 0.56
CA SER A 53 -1.84 1.52 -0.50
C SER A 53 -2.94 1.97 -1.44
N THR A 54 -2.68 3.08 -2.14
CA THR A 54 -3.43 3.45 -3.34
C THR A 54 -3.35 2.31 -4.35
N THR A 55 -4.48 1.94 -4.95
CA THR A 55 -4.50 0.97 -6.05
C THR A 55 -4.22 1.67 -7.36
N ASP A 56 -2.98 1.56 -7.82
CA ASP A 56 -2.49 2.18 -9.04
C ASP A 56 -2.67 1.32 -10.30
N GLY A 57 -2.17 1.84 -11.44
CA GLY A 57 -2.24 1.16 -12.72
C GLY A 57 -3.58 1.32 -13.44
N GLN A 58 -4.48 2.15 -12.92
CA GLN A 58 -5.77 2.46 -13.54
C GLN A 58 -5.69 3.75 -14.37
N PRO A 59 -6.42 3.84 -15.51
CA PRO A 59 -6.48 5.05 -16.31
C PRO A 59 -6.90 6.28 -15.48
N GLY A 60 -6.22 7.42 -15.69
CA GLY A 60 -6.56 8.67 -15.03
C GLY A 60 -6.29 8.68 -13.51
N TRP A 61 -5.38 7.83 -13.03
CA TRP A 61 -5.06 7.68 -11.60
C TRP A 61 -6.26 7.18 -10.78
N GLY A 62 -7.18 6.49 -11.43
CA GLY A 62 -8.56 6.26 -10.99
C GLY A 62 -8.84 4.96 -10.25
N GLY A 63 -7.99 4.49 -9.36
CA GLY A 63 -8.31 3.37 -8.47
C GLY A 63 -9.58 3.63 -7.65
N TRP A 64 -10.33 2.59 -7.32
CA TRP A 64 -11.59 2.73 -6.57
C TRP A 64 -11.70 1.79 -5.38
N TYR A 65 -10.66 1.00 -5.09
CA TYR A 65 -10.64 0.07 -3.96
C TYR A 65 -9.27 0.06 -3.28
N PHE A 66 -9.24 -0.40 -2.06
CA PHE A 66 -8.02 -0.61 -1.29
C PHE A 66 -7.81 -2.09 -1.04
N THR A 67 -6.56 -2.53 -1.19
CA THR A 67 -6.10 -3.86 -0.81
C THR A 67 -5.23 -3.78 0.43
N VAL A 68 -5.08 -4.90 1.12
CA VAL A 68 -4.19 -5.00 2.27
C VAL A 68 -3.28 -6.22 2.14
N PHE A 69 -2.02 -6.03 2.48
CA PHE A 69 -1.01 -7.08 2.54
C PHE A 69 -0.53 -7.27 3.97
N SER A 70 -0.25 -8.51 4.38
CA SER A 70 0.27 -8.78 5.71
C SER A 70 1.60 -9.53 5.68
N SER A 71 2.45 -9.29 6.68
CA SER A 71 3.73 -9.97 6.85
C SER A 71 4.07 -10.15 8.33
N VAL A 72 4.80 -11.20 8.66
CA VAL A 72 5.39 -11.40 10.00
C VAL A 72 6.86 -11.00 10.04
N ASP A 73 7.51 -10.81 8.89
CA ASP A 73 8.97 -10.68 8.77
C ASP A 73 9.42 -9.53 7.84
N LEU A 74 8.47 -8.75 7.28
CA LEU A 74 8.71 -7.67 6.29
C LEU A 74 9.33 -8.15 4.97
N LYS A 75 9.42 -9.45 4.74
CA LYS A 75 10.01 -10.06 3.54
C LYS A 75 8.98 -10.83 2.74
N ASN A 76 8.19 -11.63 3.43
CA ASN A 76 7.17 -12.46 2.84
C ASN A 76 5.81 -11.82 3.09
N TRP A 77 5.17 -11.34 2.02
CA TRP A 77 3.90 -10.64 2.07
C TRP A 77 2.79 -11.52 1.52
N LYS A 78 1.69 -11.59 2.26
CA LYS A 78 0.46 -12.26 1.85
C LYS A 78 -0.53 -11.21 1.42
N ASP A 79 -1.10 -11.36 0.21
CA ASP A 79 -2.26 -10.60 -0.22
C ASP A 79 -3.49 -11.07 0.56
N GLU A 80 -4.10 -10.19 1.32
CA GLU A 80 -5.31 -10.44 2.11
C GLU A 80 -6.58 -10.03 1.35
N GLY A 81 -6.43 -9.44 0.16
CA GLY A 81 -7.52 -9.05 -0.74
C GLY A 81 -8.01 -7.62 -0.56
N THR A 82 -9.13 -7.32 -1.20
CA THR A 82 -9.80 -6.01 -1.13
C THR A 82 -10.47 -5.84 0.22
N MET A 83 -10.17 -4.72 0.89
CA MET A 83 -10.72 -4.41 2.21
C MET A 83 -11.82 -3.36 2.18
N LEU A 84 -11.79 -2.45 1.21
CA LEU A 84 -12.80 -1.40 1.01
C LEU A 84 -12.92 -1.08 -0.47
N ASP A 85 -14.14 -1.04 -1.00
CA ASP A 85 -14.45 -0.72 -2.40
C ASP A 85 -15.41 0.48 -2.45
N LEU A 86 -14.92 1.61 -3.01
CA LEU A 86 -15.67 2.87 -3.12
C LEU A 86 -16.81 2.79 -4.15
N LYS A 87 -16.81 1.78 -5.03
CA LYS A 87 -17.89 1.57 -6.01
C LYS A 87 -18.95 0.59 -5.53
N SER A 88 -18.81 0.06 -4.33
CA SER A 88 -19.79 -0.81 -3.69
C SER A 88 -20.67 -0.03 -2.69
N ASP A 89 -21.69 -0.69 -2.17
CA ASP A 89 -22.53 -0.15 -1.09
C ASP A 89 -21.78 0.06 0.23
N GLN A 90 -20.51 -0.36 0.31
CA GLN A 90 -19.67 -0.13 1.49
C GLN A 90 -19.40 1.37 1.73
N VAL A 91 -19.32 2.16 0.65
CA VAL A 91 -19.01 3.60 0.72
C VAL A 91 -20.07 4.39 -0.04
N PRO A 92 -21.16 4.82 0.61
CA PRO A 92 -22.29 5.41 -0.09
C PRO A 92 -22.06 6.82 -0.62
N TRP A 93 -20.97 7.49 -0.27
CA TRP A 93 -20.69 8.89 -0.60
C TRP A 93 -19.63 9.08 -1.68
N ALA A 94 -18.77 8.09 -1.95
CA ALA A 94 -17.66 8.19 -2.91
C ALA A 94 -17.67 7.01 -3.91
N ASN A 95 -17.03 7.21 -5.08
CA ASN A 95 -17.04 6.21 -6.16
C ASN A 95 -15.71 6.05 -6.92
N GLY A 96 -14.64 6.68 -6.47
CA GLY A 96 -13.35 6.59 -7.15
C GLY A 96 -12.24 7.37 -6.47
N ASN A 97 -11.04 7.30 -7.04
CA ASN A 97 -9.83 7.89 -6.50
C ASN A 97 -9.61 7.50 -5.03
N ALA A 98 -9.59 6.18 -4.81
CA ALA A 98 -9.24 5.56 -3.54
C ALA A 98 -7.74 5.77 -3.27
N TRP A 99 -7.37 6.91 -2.65
CA TRP A 99 -5.99 7.38 -2.58
C TRP A 99 -5.50 7.56 -1.16
N ALA A 100 -4.15 7.48 -1.04
CA ALA A 100 -3.35 7.86 0.11
C ALA A 100 -4.01 7.49 1.45
N PRO A 101 -4.11 6.20 1.76
CA PRO A 101 -4.73 5.75 2.99
C PRO A 101 -3.81 5.97 4.19
N CYS A 102 -4.42 6.13 5.36
CA CYS A 102 -3.75 6.08 6.66
C CYS A 102 -4.50 5.10 7.57
N MET A 103 -3.77 4.33 8.36
CA MET A 103 -4.35 3.32 9.25
C MET A 103 -3.89 3.52 10.69
N GLU A 104 -4.83 3.55 11.62
CA GLU A 104 -4.53 3.58 13.03
C GLU A 104 -5.16 2.42 13.79
N GLU A 105 -4.35 1.79 14.67
CA GLU A 105 -4.82 0.79 15.64
C GLU A 105 -4.93 1.43 17.02
N LYS A 106 -6.10 1.33 17.64
CA LYS A 106 -6.34 1.81 19.02
C LYS A 106 -6.86 0.70 19.92
N LEU A 107 -6.43 0.73 21.18
CA LEU A 107 -7.00 -0.09 22.23
C LEU A 107 -8.06 0.74 22.99
N ILE A 108 -9.34 0.44 22.77
CA ILE A 108 -10.47 1.16 23.35
C ILE A 108 -11.29 0.20 24.21
N GLY A 109 -11.38 0.47 25.50
CA GLY A 109 -12.14 -0.40 26.41
C GLY A 109 -11.64 -1.86 26.43
N GLY A 110 -10.34 -2.07 26.27
CA GLY A 110 -9.73 -3.41 26.22
C GLY A 110 -9.91 -4.16 24.91
N LYS A 111 -10.48 -3.53 23.88
CA LYS A 111 -10.63 -4.10 22.54
C LYS A 111 -9.85 -3.28 21.52
N TYR A 112 -9.19 -3.96 20.60
CA TYR A 112 -8.56 -3.30 19.48
C TYR A 112 -9.59 -2.88 18.45
N LYS A 113 -9.44 -1.65 17.95
CA LYS A 113 -10.22 -1.03 16.89
C LYS A 113 -9.26 -0.46 15.85
N TYR A 114 -9.61 -0.59 14.58
CA TYR A 114 -8.84 -0.10 13.44
C TYR A 114 -9.63 1.01 12.77
N PHE A 115 -8.95 2.13 12.50
CA PHE A 115 -9.50 3.30 11.84
C PHE A 115 -8.76 3.50 10.53
N PHE A 116 -9.46 3.36 9.44
CA PHE A 116 -8.93 3.50 8.09
C PHE A 116 -9.42 4.81 7.49
N TYR A 117 -8.51 5.75 7.32
CA TYR A 117 -8.76 7.04 6.69
C TYR A 117 -8.31 6.98 5.24
N TYR A 118 -9.03 7.67 4.35
CA TYR A 118 -8.75 7.62 2.93
C TYR A 118 -9.32 8.82 2.19
N SER A 119 -8.74 9.14 1.02
CA SER A 119 -9.29 10.12 0.09
C SER A 119 -10.19 9.42 -0.92
N GLY A 120 -11.30 10.08 -1.29
CA GLY A 120 -12.23 9.59 -2.31
C GLY A 120 -12.95 10.71 -3.05
N ASN A 121 -13.34 10.44 -4.30
CA ASN A 121 -14.19 11.34 -5.07
C ASN A 121 -15.65 11.19 -4.62
N PRO A 122 -16.30 12.28 -4.18
CA PRO A 122 -17.72 12.22 -3.80
C PRO A 122 -18.63 11.97 -5.01
N ASN A 123 -19.71 11.23 -4.81
CA ASN A 123 -20.73 10.95 -5.84
C ASN A 123 -21.37 12.22 -6.38
N ALA A 124 -21.47 13.26 -5.56
CA ALA A 124 -22.04 14.55 -5.95
C ALA A 124 -21.10 15.41 -6.84
N GLY A 125 -19.88 14.91 -7.13
CA GLY A 125 -18.85 15.69 -7.80
C GLY A 125 -18.16 16.66 -6.85
N GLY A 126 -17.23 17.46 -7.40
CA GLY A 126 -16.38 18.37 -6.62
C GLY A 126 -14.99 17.80 -6.37
N GLY A 127 -14.29 18.38 -5.40
CA GLY A 127 -12.97 17.92 -5.00
C GLY A 127 -13.00 16.65 -4.16
N LYS A 128 -11.87 15.99 -4.03
CA LYS A 128 -11.73 14.83 -3.15
C LYS A 128 -12.00 15.20 -1.70
N GLN A 129 -12.47 14.25 -0.96
CA GLN A 129 -12.84 14.40 0.46
C GLN A 129 -12.26 13.23 1.26
N ILE A 130 -12.08 13.42 2.56
CA ILE A 130 -11.55 12.41 3.45
C ILE A 130 -12.69 11.64 4.09
N GLY A 131 -12.65 10.31 3.95
CA GLY A 131 -13.52 9.37 4.66
C GLY A 131 -12.82 8.65 5.79
N VAL A 132 -13.61 7.97 6.62
CA VAL A 132 -13.13 7.04 7.63
C VAL A 132 -14.00 5.80 7.68
N ALA A 133 -13.37 4.64 7.69
CA ALA A 133 -14.02 3.36 7.93
C ALA A 133 -13.40 2.67 9.14
N THR A 134 -14.16 1.85 9.85
CA THR A 134 -13.67 1.18 11.06
C THR A 134 -13.86 -0.32 11.00
N SER A 135 -12.98 -1.06 11.68
CA SER A 135 -13.04 -2.51 11.81
C SER A 135 -12.52 -2.98 13.16
N ASP A 136 -12.87 -4.21 13.54
CA ASP A 136 -12.24 -4.92 14.65
C ASP A 136 -11.04 -5.78 14.18
N SER A 137 -10.70 -5.74 12.88
CA SER A 137 -9.58 -6.47 12.28
C SER A 137 -8.78 -5.57 11.34
N PRO A 138 -7.44 -5.70 11.25
CA PRO A 138 -6.63 -4.91 10.32
C PRO A 138 -6.90 -5.21 8.84
N THR A 139 -7.56 -6.34 8.55
CA THR A 139 -7.92 -6.75 7.19
C THR A 139 -9.41 -6.58 6.88
N GLY A 140 -10.16 -5.98 7.82
CA GLY A 140 -11.60 -5.82 7.68
C GLY A 140 -12.44 -7.01 8.18
N PRO A 141 -13.74 -7.06 7.84
CA PRO A 141 -14.44 -6.08 7.01
C PRO A 141 -14.49 -4.68 7.66
N PHE A 142 -14.34 -3.65 6.84
CA PHE A 142 -14.46 -2.27 7.27
C PHE A 142 -15.88 -1.75 7.06
N VAL A 143 -16.34 -0.92 7.98
CA VAL A 143 -17.62 -0.23 7.91
C VAL A 143 -17.34 1.27 7.81
N ASP A 144 -17.67 1.85 6.67
CA ASP A 144 -17.55 3.29 6.42
C ASP A 144 -18.55 4.09 7.29
N LEU A 145 -18.17 5.31 7.65
CA LEU A 145 -19.02 6.22 8.44
C LEU A 145 -20.30 6.65 7.70
N GLY A 146 -20.33 6.48 6.38
CA GLY A 146 -21.46 6.84 5.52
C GLY A 146 -21.40 8.27 4.97
N HIS A 147 -20.43 9.06 5.37
CA HIS A 147 -20.18 10.42 4.90
C HIS A 147 -18.72 10.82 5.13
N PRO A 148 -18.18 11.79 4.39
CA PRO A 148 -16.82 12.27 4.61
C PRO A 148 -16.71 13.02 5.94
N ILE A 149 -15.52 12.97 6.56
CA ILE A 149 -15.19 13.72 7.79
C ILE A 149 -14.51 15.05 7.49
N VAL A 150 -13.86 15.17 6.33
CA VAL A 150 -13.28 16.42 5.83
C VAL A 150 -13.76 16.66 4.42
N THR A 151 -14.41 17.79 4.20
CA THR A 151 -14.91 18.24 2.89
C THR A 151 -14.08 19.42 2.38
N ASP A 152 -14.28 19.83 1.14
CA ASP A 152 -13.64 21.02 0.57
C ASP A 152 -14.08 22.34 1.23
N SER A 153 -15.20 22.31 1.94
CA SER A 153 -15.80 23.49 2.55
C SER A 153 -14.90 24.29 3.49
N PRO A 154 -14.12 23.67 4.41
CA PRO A 154 -13.28 24.43 5.34
C PRO A 154 -12.09 25.13 4.69
N THR A 155 -11.57 24.57 3.59
CA THR A 155 -10.34 25.06 2.96
C THR A 155 -10.56 25.82 1.68
N GLY A 156 -11.73 25.68 1.06
CA GLY A 156 -12.11 26.35 -0.19
C GLY A 156 -11.36 25.87 -1.44
N ASN A 157 -10.53 24.85 -1.34
CA ASN A 157 -9.63 24.40 -2.41
C ASN A 157 -10.11 23.20 -3.21
N GLY A 158 -11.18 22.56 -2.79
CA GLY A 158 -11.78 21.45 -3.51
C GLY A 158 -10.99 20.14 -3.56
N GLN A 159 -9.84 20.03 -2.88
CA GLN A 159 -9.04 18.80 -2.83
C GLN A 159 -8.58 18.52 -1.41
N GLN A 160 -9.17 17.52 -0.78
CA GLN A 160 -8.75 16.99 0.52
C GLN A 160 -8.15 15.61 0.28
N ILE A 161 -6.83 15.51 0.35
CA ILE A 161 -6.05 14.29 0.07
C ILE A 161 -4.94 14.13 1.10
N ASP A 162 -4.29 12.97 1.09
CA ASP A 162 -3.07 12.67 1.84
C ASP A 162 -3.29 12.83 3.35
N VAL A 163 -4.33 12.17 3.84
CA VAL A 163 -4.67 12.18 5.26
C VAL A 163 -3.62 11.43 6.06
N ASP A 164 -3.23 12.01 7.18
CA ASP A 164 -2.42 11.35 8.20
C ASP A 164 -3.06 11.55 9.58
N VAL A 165 -2.79 10.64 10.52
CA VAL A 165 -3.34 10.65 11.87
C VAL A 165 -2.21 10.59 12.89
N PHE A 166 -2.12 11.63 13.69
CA PHE A 166 -1.24 11.66 14.82
C PHE A 166 -2.00 11.39 16.11
N THR A 167 -1.52 10.45 16.92
CA THR A 167 -2.02 10.25 18.28
C THR A 167 -1.07 10.91 19.28
N ASP A 168 -1.58 11.88 20.00
CA ASP A 168 -0.83 12.53 21.10
C ASP A 168 -0.51 11.49 22.19
N PRO A 169 0.77 11.19 22.44
CA PRO A 169 1.18 10.17 23.40
C PRO A 169 0.84 10.52 24.85
N VAL A 170 0.54 11.79 25.15
CA VAL A 170 0.20 12.25 26.50
C VAL A 170 -1.28 12.09 26.77
N SER A 171 -2.14 12.57 25.85
CA SER A 171 -3.60 12.53 26.03
C SER A 171 -4.25 11.29 25.43
N GLY A 172 -3.56 10.58 24.53
CA GLY A 172 -4.11 9.46 23.76
C GLY A 172 -5.17 9.86 22.72
N LYS A 173 -5.33 11.17 22.47
CA LYS A 173 -6.27 11.67 21.44
C LYS A 173 -5.61 11.71 20.08
N SER A 174 -6.38 11.40 19.05
CA SER A 174 -6.02 11.58 17.64
C SER A 174 -6.81 12.71 17.04
#